data_2933def2cbda5d42895440b68eaa805c
#
_entry.id   2933def2cbda5d42895440b68eaa805c
#
_cell.length_a   1.000
_cell.length_b   1.000
_cell.length_c   1.000
_cell.angle_alpha   90.00
_cell.angle_beta   90.00
_cell.angle_gamma   90.00
#
_symmetry.space_group_name_H-M   'P 1'
#
loop_
_entity.id
_entity.type
_entity.pdbx_description
1 polymer ?
#
loop_
_entity_poly.entity_id
_entity_poly.type
_entity_poly.pdbx_seq_one_letter_code
_entity_poly.pdbx_strand_id
1 'polypeptide(L)'
;MRVIVDPFGAWQHVDWATDHYAIDPRDESVIDDLVSNRVRIMLVLDVWDPASRTVYYKTEEDIQRYLSWVRFMVRHFKGRVAYYEILNEPDLNFAVPSGMPVPAYVNLVKQTVPVIREEDPQARVVVGAVPDTRFDHVRDWMWGLLNSEVMPLVDGFSWHGMYGAAPSEDARGVRQPDTPQMDHYWENYPALVQEITRVATANGFRGEYLVEEMLWRTRSEPHESEPYGFTDVSGAKYYGRAIIIHLGLDVTTGLAVVLEDIRPRSHAVIRGLSTVMAGAHPAAFPVGIQSEAINVKHFEFTVPSGEKLLAIWTDGAAVDDDPAIEATVTLPGLASGRVTGIDVLRGQEQQVNSSLQDGGMIIRGLLIRDYPLILKVSNP
;
A
#
# COMPACT_ATOMS: atom_id res chain seq x y z
N MET A 1 5.14 7.84 -6.20
CA MET A 1 5.63 7.99 -4.82
C MET A 1 4.68 8.92 -4.08
N ARG A 2 4.23 8.58 -2.90
CA ARG A 2 3.46 9.46 -2.04
C ARG A 2 4.41 10.40 -1.34
N VAL A 3 4.14 11.69 -1.40
CA VAL A 3 4.95 12.73 -0.76
C VAL A 3 4.01 13.53 0.13
N ILE A 4 4.31 13.56 1.40
CA ILE A 4 3.76 14.55 2.31
C ILE A 4 4.76 15.70 2.25
N VAL A 5 4.37 16.82 1.66
CA VAL A 5 5.15 18.05 1.77
C VAL A 5 5.22 18.34 3.26
N ASP A 6 6.43 18.32 3.77
CA ASP A 6 6.73 18.25 5.20
C ASP A 6 5.71 19.00 6.06
N PRO A 7 4.80 18.30 6.73
CA PRO A 7 3.81 18.97 7.56
C PRO A 7 4.49 19.75 8.69
N PHE A 8 5.75 19.47 8.99
CA PHE A 8 6.50 20.15 10.03
C PHE A 8 7.27 21.37 9.50
N GLY A 9 7.53 21.48 8.20
CA GLY A 9 8.20 22.63 7.57
C GLY A 9 7.29 23.56 6.78
N ALA A 10 6.19 23.04 6.25
CA ALA A 10 5.27 23.79 5.38
C ALA A 10 4.69 25.05 6.04
N TRP A 11 4.48 25.04 7.36
CA TRP A 11 3.99 26.19 8.12
C TRP A 11 4.95 27.37 8.22
N GLN A 12 6.26 27.14 8.14
CA GLN A 12 7.23 28.24 8.13
C GLN A 12 7.05 29.11 6.89
N HIS A 13 6.33 28.61 5.90
CA HIS A 13 6.12 29.25 4.60
C HIS A 13 4.64 29.60 4.33
N VAL A 14 3.76 29.42 5.31
CA VAL A 14 2.35 29.75 5.23
C VAL A 14 2.00 30.85 6.23
N ASP A 15 1.71 32.02 5.72
CA ASP A 15 1.10 33.12 6.51
C ASP A 15 -0.39 33.18 6.25
N TRP A 16 -1.15 32.55 7.16
CA TRP A 16 -2.60 32.49 7.08
C TRP A 16 -3.29 33.85 7.24
N ALA A 17 -2.60 34.82 7.83
CA ALA A 17 -3.17 36.14 8.03
C ALA A 17 -3.14 36.98 6.73
N THR A 18 -2.22 36.71 5.84
CA THR A 18 -2.04 37.43 4.58
C THR A 18 -2.22 36.57 3.33
N ASP A 19 -2.65 35.30 3.49
CA ASP A 19 -2.73 34.32 2.40
C ASP A 19 -1.42 34.20 1.61
N HIS A 20 -0.29 34.33 2.30
CA HIS A 20 1.02 34.17 1.70
C HIS A 20 1.51 32.74 1.84
N TYR A 21 1.75 32.09 0.70
CA TYR A 21 2.22 30.70 0.62
C TYR A 21 3.54 30.63 -0.14
N ALA A 22 4.45 29.80 0.34
CA ALA A 22 5.70 29.49 -0.33
C ALA A 22 6.01 27.99 -0.19
N ILE A 23 6.79 27.45 -1.12
CA ILE A 23 7.29 26.09 -1.05
C ILE A 23 8.72 26.13 -0.52
N ASP A 24 9.06 25.23 0.41
CA ASP A 24 10.44 25.06 0.84
C ASP A 24 11.29 24.61 -0.35
N PRO A 25 12.44 25.27 -0.63
CA PRO A 25 13.32 24.87 -1.73
C PRO A 25 13.81 23.42 -1.66
N ARG A 26 13.82 22.79 -0.48
CA ARG A 26 14.16 21.38 -0.32
C ARG A 26 13.05 20.49 -0.85
N ASP A 27 11.80 20.80 -0.54
CA ASP A 27 10.62 20.06 -1.05
C ASP A 27 10.52 20.22 -2.56
N GLU A 28 10.74 21.43 -3.08
CA GLU A 28 10.80 21.69 -4.52
C GLU A 28 11.86 20.81 -5.19
N SER A 29 13.07 20.74 -4.62
CA SER A 29 14.16 19.92 -5.13
C SER A 29 13.82 18.42 -5.14
N VAL A 30 13.14 17.92 -4.10
CA VAL A 30 12.69 16.52 -4.05
C VAL A 30 11.67 16.23 -5.14
N ILE A 31 10.68 17.09 -5.33
CA ILE A 31 9.67 16.94 -6.38
C ILE A 31 10.33 16.96 -7.77
N ASP A 32 11.23 17.90 -8.03
CA ASP A 32 11.93 18.01 -9.32
C ASP A 32 12.79 16.78 -9.61
N ASP A 33 13.47 16.24 -8.60
CA ASP A 33 14.27 15.01 -8.73
C ASP A 33 13.39 13.80 -9.07
N LEU A 34 12.26 13.65 -8.38
CA LEU A 34 11.29 12.59 -8.67
C LEU A 34 10.73 12.71 -10.09
N VAL A 35 10.36 13.91 -10.53
CA VAL A 35 9.86 14.18 -11.88
C VAL A 35 10.92 13.84 -12.94
N SER A 36 12.17 14.27 -12.72
CA SER A 36 13.28 14.00 -13.64
C SER A 36 13.53 12.51 -13.81
N ASN A 37 13.29 11.73 -12.76
CA ASN A 37 13.37 10.27 -12.75
C ASN A 37 12.06 9.58 -13.19
N ARG A 38 11.08 10.33 -13.69
CA ARG A 38 9.78 9.82 -14.18
C ARG A 38 8.96 9.07 -13.12
N VAL A 39 9.11 9.44 -11.85
CA VAL A 39 8.32 8.88 -10.77
C VAL A 39 6.98 9.60 -10.72
N ARG A 40 5.88 8.87 -10.78
CA ARG A 40 4.55 9.44 -10.55
C ARG A 40 4.41 9.83 -9.08
N ILE A 41 3.99 11.05 -8.82
CA ILE A 41 3.90 11.63 -7.49
C ILE A 41 2.43 11.73 -7.08
N MET A 42 2.12 11.30 -5.87
CA MET A 42 0.92 11.63 -5.13
C MET A 42 1.30 12.61 -4.02
N LEU A 43 0.71 13.79 -4.04
CA LEU A 43 0.94 14.84 -3.06
C LEU A 43 -0.21 14.86 -2.06
N VAL A 44 0.12 14.75 -0.79
CA VAL A 44 -0.86 14.86 0.28
C VAL A 44 -1.13 16.33 0.56
N LEU A 45 -2.37 16.74 0.45
CA LEU A 45 -2.85 18.08 0.77
C LEU A 45 -3.25 18.11 2.26
N ASP A 46 -2.26 18.03 3.11
CA ASP A 46 -2.42 18.14 4.55
C ASP A 46 -1.61 19.31 5.09
N VAL A 47 -2.26 20.12 5.88
CA VAL A 47 -1.63 21.28 6.50
C VAL A 47 -2.26 21.51 7.87
N TRP A 48 -1.46 21.74 8.87
CA TRP A 48 -1.91 22.06 10.21
C TRP A 48 -1.03 23.16 10.80
N ASP A 49 -1.55 23.96 11.72
CA ASP A 49 -0.78 24.97 12.42
C ASP A 49 -0.32 24.45 13.79
N PRO A 50 0.99 24.21 14.02
CA PRO A 50 1.47 23.72 15.30
C PRO A 50 1.32 24.74 16.41
N ALA A 51 1.33 26.02 16.11
CA ALA A 51 1.24 27.07 17.14
C ALA A 51 -0.17 27.08 17.76
N SER A 52 -1.18 26.93 16.93
CA SER A 52 -2.59 26.92 17.39
C SER A 52 -3.10 25.51 17.70
N ARG A 53 -2.44 24.47 17.18
CA ARG A 53 -2.94 23.08 17.19
C ARG A 53 -4.37 22.98 16.69
N THR A 54 -4.78 23.89 15.81
CA THR A 54 -6.11 23.91 15.23
C THR A 54 -6.11 23.21 13.90
N VAL A 55 -7.13 22.40 13.71
CA VAL A 55 -7.47 21.88 12.40
C VAL A 55 -8.23 22.99 11.67
N TYR A 56 -7.73 23.41 10.52
CA TYR A 56 -8.29 24.52 9.72
C TYR A 56 -9.58 24.15 8.97
N TYR A 57 -10.38 23.21 9.50
CA TYR A 57 -11.56 22.68 8.79
C TYR A 57 -12.82 22.66 9.63
N LYS A 58 -12.84 23.38 10.78
CA LYS A 58 -13.99 23.38 11.70
C LYS A 58 -15.09 24.37 11.30
N THR A 59 -14.68 25.46 10.71
CA THR A 59 -15.60 26.52 10.26
C THR A 59 -15.51 26.69 8.76
N GLU A 60 -16.50 27.34 8.15
CA GLU A 60 -16.46 27.66 6.72
C GLU A 60 -15.25 28.55 6.39
N GLU A 61 -14.87 29.46 7.29
CA GLU A 61 -13.68 30.29 7.12
C GLU A 61 -12.41 29.47 7.09
N ASP A 62 -12.30 28.47 7.96
CA ASP A 62 -11.15 27.54 7.96
C ASP A 62 -11.08 26.74 6.64
N ILE A 63 -12.23 26.28 6.16
CA ILE A 63 -12.33 25.57 4.88
C ILE A 63 -11.86 26.48 3.74
N GLN A 64 -12.31 27.74 3.69
CA GLN A 64 -11.93 28.67 2.62
C GLN A 64 -10.41 28.99 2.65
N ARG A 65 -9.80 29.08 3.83
CA ARG A 65 -8.34 29.19 3.95
C ARG A 65 -7.62 27.95 3.42
N TYR A 66 -8.09 26.77 3.80
CA TYR A 66 -7.56 25.52 3.26
C TYR A 66 -7.69 25.46 1.74
N LEU A 67 -8.82 25.82 1.17
CA LEU A 67 -9.05 25.84 -0.28
C LEU A 67 -8.13 26.87 -0.99
N SER A 68 -7.85 28.00 -0.39
CA SER A 68 -6.88 28.98 -0.93
C SER A 68 -5.49 28.37 -1.00
N TRP A 69 -5.06 27.66 0.06
CA TRP A 69 -3.78 26.94 0.07
C TRP A 69 -3.77 25.78 -0.93
N VAL A 70 -4.82 24.97 -1.00
CA VAL A 70 -4.96 23.90 -2.02
C VAL A 70 -4.81 24.46 -3.42
N ARG A 71 -5.47 25.57 -3.72
CA ARG A 71 -5.37 26.26 -5.01
C ARG A 71 -3.93 26.64 -5.35
N PHE A 72 -3.21 27.19 -4.38
CA PHE A 72 -1.80 27.50 -4.53
C PHE A 72 -0.97 26.25 -4.83
N MET A 73 -1.11 25.18 -4.02
CA MET A 73 -0.36 23.93 -4.16
C MET A 73 -0.59 23.28 -5.53
N VAL A 74 -1.86 23.13 -5.91
CA VAL A 74 -2.22 22.48 -7.18
C VAL A 74 -1.71 23.30 -8.38
N ARG A 75 -1.85 24.63 -8.34
CA ARG A 75 -1.34 25.52 -9.38
C ARG A 75 0.18 25.46 -9.50
N HIS A 76 0.88 25.40 -8.36
CA HIS A 76 2.34 25.34 -8.31
C HIS A 76 2.89 24.03 -8.89
N PHE A 77 2.27 22.91 -8.54
CA PHE A 77 2.72 21.59 -8.95
C PHE A 77 2.01 21.03 -10.20
N LYS A 78 1.21 21.84 -10.87
CA LYS A 78 0.48 21.45 -12.08
C LYS A 78 1.37 20.76 -13.11
N GLY A 79 0.96 19.58 -13.57
CA GLY A 79 1.67 18.76 -14.55
C GLY A 79 2.91 18.04 -14.01
N ARG A 80 3.30 18.27 -12.74
CA ARG A 80 4.39 17.55 -12.06
C ARG A 80 3.85 16.47 -11.12
N VAL A 81 2.70 16.70 -10.52
CA VAL A 81 2.02 15.79 -9.60
C VAL A 81 0.85 15.11 -10.32
N ALA A 82 0.72 13.81 -10.16
CA ALA A 82 -0.31 13.01 -10.82
C ALA A 82 -1.57 12.85 -9.95
N TYR A 83 -1.40 12.83 -8.63
CA TYR A 83 -2.47 12.60 -7.67
C TYR A 83 -2.37 13.62 -6.54
N TYR A 84 -3.51 14.13 -6.11
CA TYR A 84 -3.64 14.92 -4.89
C TYR A 84 -4.52 14.14 -3.89
N GLU A 85 -3.99 13.85 -2.73
CA GLU A 85 -4.70 13.18 -1.64
C GLU A 85 -5.17 14.21 -0.62
N ILE A 86 -6.46 14.15 -0.28
CA ILE A 86 -7.09 15.11 0.62
C ILE A 86 -6.93 14.61 2.06
N LEU A 87 -6.03 15.23 2.81
CA LEU A 87 -5.62 14.94 4.19
C LEU A 87 -4.96 13.57 4.36
N ASN A 88 -4.22 13.43 5.45
CA ASN A 88 -3.70 12.17 5.98
C ASN A 88 -4.45 11.81 7.25
N GLU A 89 -4.88 10.56 7.39
CA GLU A 89 -5.56 10.01 8.57
C GLU A 89 -6.62 10.95 9.17
N PRO A 90 -7.61 11.39 8.39
CA PRO A 90 -8.56 12.40 8.85
C PRO A 90 -9.39 11.99 10.05
N ASP A 91 -9.59 10.70 10.28
CA ASP A 91 -10.28 10.16 11.44
C ASP A 91 -9.42 10.11 12.72
N LEU A 92 -8.09 10.05 12.58
CA LEU A 92 -7.14 10.08 13.70
C LEU A 92 -6.52 11.45 13.95
N ASN A 93 -6.80 12.43 13.11
CA ASN A 93 -6.10 13.70 13.08
C ASN A 93 -5.64 14.16 14.48
N PHE A 94 -4.34 14.15 14.73
CA PHE A 94 -3.72 14.41 16.05
C PHE A 94 -4.07 15.78 16.63
N ALA A 95 -4.55 16.69 15.80
CA ALA A 95 -5.00 18.02 16.23
C ALA A 95 -6.45 18.02 16.74
N VAL A 96 -7.23 16.96 16.49
CA VAL A 96 -8.59 16.80 17.01
C VAL A 96 -8.66 15.48 17.77
N PRO A 97 -8.84 15.48 19.10
CA PRO A 97 -8.84 14.26 19.91
C PRO A 97 -9.86 13.19 19.49
N SER A 98 -10.85 13.54 18.70
CA SER A 98 -11.89 12.64 18.17
C SER A 98 -11.81 12.39 16.66
N GLY A 99 -10.77 12.90 15.99
CA GLY A 99 -10.72 12.89 14.52
C GLY A 99 -11.78 13.76 13.85
N MET A 100 -11.80 13.78 12.53
CA MET A 100 -12.80 14.49 11.73
C MET A 100 -13.99 13.55 11.49
N PRO A 101 -15.23 13.91 11.85
CA PRO A 101 -16.41 13.12 11.52
C PRO A 101 -16.60 12.98 10.00
N VAL A 102 -17.10 11.84 9.53
CA VAL A 102 -17.34 11.59 8.11
C VAL A 102 -18.12 12.71 7.41
N PRO A 103 -19.21 13.26 7.96
CA PRO A 103 -19.93 14.36 7.29
C PRO A 103 -19.08 15.62 7.10
N ALA A 104 -18.18 15.93 8.03
CA ALA A 104 -17.28 17.07 7.90
C ALA A 104 -16.22 16.83 6.82
N TYR A 105 -15.63 15.63 6.77
CA TYR A 105 -14.69 15.25 5.73
C TYR A 105 -15.36 15.24 4.34
N VAL A 106 -16.54 14.66 4.22
CA VAL A 106 -17.34 14.67 2.98
C VAL A 106 -17.59 16.10 2.50
N ASN A 107 -17.96 17.02 3.41
CA ASN A 107 -18.14 18.43 3.06
C ASN A 107 -16.83 19.07 2.57
N LEU A 108 -15.70 18.79 3.23
CA LEU A 108 -14.39 19.27 2.81
C LEU A 108 -14.03 18.75 1.40
N VAL A 109 -14.19 17.46 1.16
CA VAL A 109 -13.92 16.82 -0.14
C VAL A 109 -14.77 17.46 -1.26
N LYS A 110 -16.08 17.66 -1.03
CA LYS A 110 -16.98 18.28 -1.99
C LYS A 110 -16.55 19.69 -2.40
N GLN A 111 -15.94 20.43 -1.50
CA GLN A 111 -15.42 21.75 -1.78
C GLN A 111 -14.01 21.73 -2.40
N THR A 112 -13.18 20.74 -2.02
CA THR A 112 -11.79 20.65 -2.48
C THR A 112 -11.69 20.11 -3.91
N VAL A 113 -12.47 19.09 -4.27
CA VAL A 113 -12.42 18.46 -5.60
C VAL A 113 -12.60 19.50 -6.73
N PRO A 114 -13.60 20.41 -6.72
CA PRO A 114 -13.72 21.42 -7.75
C PRO A 114 -12.50 22.33 -7.87
N VAL A 115 -11.88 22.70 -6.75
CA VAL A 115 -10.66 23.55 -6.75
C VAL A 115 -9.50 22.84 -7.44
N ILE A 116 -9.28 21.54 -7.13
CA ILE A 116 -8.23 20.76 -7.78
C ILE A 116 -8.51 20.65 -9.29
N ARG A 117 -9.75 20.35 -9.68
CA ARG A 117 -10.13 20.18 -11.09
C ARG A 117 -10.04 21.49 -11.90
N GLU A 118 -10.31 22.62 -11.25
CA GLU A 118 -10.17 23.95 -11.87
C GLU A 118 -8.70 24.25 -12.16
N GLU A 119 -7.81 24.00 -11.22
CA GLU A 119 -6.39 24.31 -11.36
C GLU A 119 -5.64 23.31 -12.22
N ASP A 120 -5.89 22.02 -12.04
CA ASP A 120 -5.30 20.94 -12.84
C ASP A 120 -6.35 19.88 -13.25
N PRO A 121 -6.98 20.04 -14.43
CA PRO A 121 -7.97 19.07 -14.92
C PRO A 121 -7.44 17.65 -15.18
N GLN A 122 -6.13 17.47 -15.24
CA GLN A 122 -5.50 16.14 -15.46
C GLN A 122 -5.14 15.44 -14.16
N ALA A 123 -5.11 16.16 -13.05
CA ALA A 123 -4.79 15.59 -11.75
C ALA A 123 -5.91 14.65 -11.29
N ARG A 124 -5.51 13.59 -10.63
CA ARG A 124 -6.42 12.65 -9.96
C ARG A 124 -6.56 12.99 -8.48
N VAL A 125 -7.77 12.86 -7.97
CA VAL A 125 -8.08 13.15 -6.56
C VAL A 125 -8.23 11.85 -5.80
N VAL A 126 -7.52 11.73 -4.68
CA VAL A 126 -7.55 10.59 -3.77
C VAL A 126 -8.13 11.01 -2.44
N VAL A 127 -8.96 10.14 -1.86
CA VAL A 127 -9.54 10.31 -0.53
C VAL A 127 -9.39 9.03 0.28
N GLY A 128 -9.44 9.18 1.57
CA GLY A 128 -9.33 8.08 2.51
C GLY A 128 -8.17 8.27 3.45
N ALA A 129 -6.96 7.86 3.03
CA ALA A 129 -5.80 7.75 3.89
C ALA A 129 -6.20 7.16 5.26
N VAL A 130 -7.13 6.18 5.19
CA VAL A 130 -7.73 5.57 6.38
C VAL A 130 -6.65 4.84 7.14
N PRO A 131 -6.41 5.14 8.43
CA PRO A 131 -5.34 4.52 9.18
C PRO A 131 -5.62 3.03 9.42
N ASP A 132 -5.13 2.51 10.49
CA ASP A 132 -5.17 1.09 10.82
C ASP A 132 -6.60 0.51 10.91
N THR A 133 -7.02 -0.14 9.84
CA THR A 133 -8.36 -0.76 9.73
C THR A 133 -8.57 -1.98 10.64
N ARG A 134 -7.62 -2.33 11.51
CA ARG A 134 -7.82 -3.34 12.55
C ARG A 134 -8.82 -2.89 13.62
N PHE A 135 -9.00 -1.59 13.80
CA PHE A 135 -9.90 -1.03 14.80
C PHE A 135 -11.31 -0.81 14.25
N ASP A 136 -12.33 -1.22 15.00
CA ASP A 136 -13.74 -1.12 14.60
C ASP A 136 -14.14 0.32 14.26
N HIS A 137 -13.78 1.29 15.10
CA HIS A 137 -14.14 2.70 14.90
C HIS A 137 -13.52 3.28 13.63
N VAL A 138 -12.33 2.83 13.24
CA VAL A 138 -11.68 3.20 11.97
C VAL A 138 -12.45 2.60 10.79
N ARG A 139 -12.83 1.33 10.88
CA ARG A 139 -13.68 0.70 9.86
C ARG A 139 -15.04 1.37 9.75
N ASP A 140 -15.68 1.74 10.85
CA ASP A 140 -16.96 2.46 10.85
C ASP A 140 -16.86 3.79 10.11
N TRP A 141 -15.77 4.53 10.34
CA TRP A 141 -15.48 5.76 9.62
C TRP A 141 -15.27 5.49 8.11
N MET A 142 -14.46 4.50 7.80
CA MET A 142 -14.22 4.07 6.42
C MET A 142 -15.50 3.69 5.69
N TRP A 143 -16.38 2.88 6.33
CA TRP A 143 -17.67 2.52 5.75
C TRP A 143 -18.57 3.74 5.57
N GLY A 144 -18.53 4.69 6.49
CA GLY A 144 -19.24 5.95 6.36
C GLY A 144 -18.80 6.73 5.11
N LEU A 145 -17.48 6.83 4.87
CA LEU A 145 -16.95 7.50 3.69
C LEU A 145 -17.30 6.76 2.40
N LEU A 146 -17.12 5.43 2.36
CA LEU A 146 -17.44 4.61 1.19
C LEU A 146 -18.92 4.63 0.80
N ASN A 147 -19.82 4.89 1.75
CA ASN A 147 -21.26 5.04 1.51
C ASN A 147 -21.69 6.49 1.26
N SER A 148 -20.74 7.41 1.06
CA SER A 148 -21.06 8.83 0.86
C SER A 148 -21.13 9.23 -0.61
N GLU A 149 -21.72 10.41 -0.84
CA GLU A 149 -21.89 11.00 -2.17
C GLU A 149 -20.58 11.48 -2.82
N VAL A 150 -19.44 11.43 -2.15
CA VAL A 150 -18.16 11.83 -2.74
C VAL A 150 -17.51 10.74 -3.58
N MET A 151 -17.90 9.50 -3.41
CA MET A 151 -17.28 8.38 -4.12
C MET A 151 -17.29 8.52 -5.66
N PRO A 152 -18.33 9.01 -6.32
CA PRO A 152 -18.29 9.24 -7.77
C PRO A 152 -17.50 10.49 -8.19
N LEU A 153 -17.04 11.32 -7.26
CA LEU A 153 -16.31 12.56 -7.54
C LEU A 153 -14.78 12.37 -7.57
N VAL A 154 -14.29 11.26 -7.06
CA VAL A 154 -12.86 11.03 -6.81
C VAL A 154 -12.31 9.88 -7.66
N ASP A 155 -10.99 9.87 -7.86
CA ASP A 155 -10.29 8.93 -8.74
C ASP A 155 -9.52 7.85 -7.97
N GLY A 156 -9.32 8.02 -6.67
CA GLY A 156 -8.65 7.07 -5.80
C GLY A 156 -9.29 6.99 -4.43
N PHE A 157 -9.29 5.78 -3.87
CA PHE A 157 -9.60 5.53 -2.48
C PHE A 157 -8.41 4.84 -1.83
N SER A 158 -7.96 5.37 -0.70
CA SER A 158 -6.73 4.94 -0.04
C SER A 158 -6.94 4.53 1.41
N TRP A 159 -6.06 3.64 1.89
CA TRP A 159 -5.96 3.28 3.30
C TRP A 159 -4.55 2.83 3.64
N HIS A 160 -4.19 2.89 4.92
CA HIS A 160 -2.97 2.32 5.45
C HIS A 160 -3.18 0.82 5.68
N GLY A 161 -2.51 0.01 4.91
CA GLY A 161 -2.71 -1.43 4.89
C GLY A 161 -2.09 -2.15 6.08
N MET A 162 -1.65 -3.35 5.87
CA MET A 162 -1.20 -4.30 6.86
C MET A 162 -0.08 -3.78 7.78
N TYR A 163 -0.42 -3.37 8.99
CA TYR A 163 0.54 -2.95 10.01
C TYR A 163 1.11 -4.09 10.86
N GLY A 164 0.51 -5.25 10.82
CA GLY A 164 1.00 -6.44 11.51
C GLY A 164 1.62 -7.43 10.53
N ALA A 165 2.43 -8.29 11.03
CA ALA A 165 3.18 -9.25 10.25
C ALA A 165 2.49 -10.60 10.17
N ALA A 166 1.77 -10.94 11.23
CA ALA A 166 0.98 -12.15 11.37
C ALA A 166 -0.18 -11.85 12.32
N PRO A 167 -1.16 -12.74 12.44
CA PRO A 167 -2.20 -12.63 13.44
C PRO A 167 -1.62 -12.28 14.80
N SER A 168 -2.24 -11.33 15.51
CA SER A 168 -1.85 -10.84 16.82
C SER A 168 -0.48 -10.14 16.94
N GLU A 169 0.20 -9.82 15.86
CA GLU A 169 1.42 -8.99 15.86
C GLU A 169 1.12 -7.59 15.34
N ASP A 170 1.66 -6.56 16.00
CA ASP A 170 1.63 -5.20 15.50
C ASP A 170 2.89 -4.86 14.66
N ALA A 171 2.92 -3.65 14.07
CA ALA A 171 4.06 -3.20 13.26
C ALA A 171 5.39 -3.14 14.02
N ARG A 172 5.39 -3.24 15.33
CA ARG A 172 6.55 -3.28 16.20
C ARG A 172 7.04 -4.69 16.48
N GLY A 173 6.32 -5.72 16.00
CA GLY A 173 6.61 -7.12 16.29
C GLY A 173 6.21 -7.53 17.71
N VAL A 174 5.35 -6.75 18.35
CA VAL A 174 4.79 -7.08 19.66
C VAL A 174 3.52 -7.87 19.47
N ARG A 175 3.51 -9.08 20.03
CA ARG A 175 2.28 -9.84 20.11
C ARG A 175 1.30 -9.11 21.00
N GLN A 176 0.20 -8.65 20.44
CA GLN A 176 -0.89 -8.09 21.24
C GLN A 176 -1.56 -9.23 22.01
N PRO A 177 -1.95 -9.01 23.29
CA PRO A 177 -2.72 -10.01 23.99
C PRO A 177 -4.01 -10.30 23.24
N ASP A 178 -4.32 -11.59 23.14
CA ASP A 178 -5.41 -12.17 22.36
C ASP A 178 -6.63 -11.26 22.20
N THR A 179 -6.67 -10.56 21.07
CA THR A 179 -7.88 -9.91 20.61
C THR A 179 -8.38 -10.72 19.42
N PRO A 180 -9.44 -11.54 19.60
CA PRO A 180 -10.01 -12.36 18.53
C PRO A 180 -10.33 -11.55 17.25
N GLN A 181 -10.58 -10.25 17.41
CA GLN A 181 -10.84 -9.31 16.31
C GLN A 181 -9.60 -9.09 15.42
N MET A 182 -8.39 -9.12 15.98
CA MET A 182 -7.16 -8.92 15.20
C MET A 182 -6.81 -10.18 14.40
N ASP A 183 -6.96 -11.35 14.97
CA ASP A 183 -6.77 -12.62 14.25
C ASP A 183 -7.74 -12.70 13.08
N HIS A 184 -9.01 -12.35 13.33
CA HIS A 184 -10.05 -12.31 12.30
C HIS A 184 -9.74 -11.32 11.18
N TYR A 185 -9.15 -10.16 11.48
CA TYR A 185 -8.73 -9.18 10.49
C TYR A 185 -7.67 -9.76 9.55
N TRP A 186 -6.62 -10.37 10.08
CA TRP A 186 -5.52 -10.89 9.27
C TRP A 186 -5.94 -12.07 8.39
N GLU A 187 -6.74 -12.97 8.95
CA GLU A 187 -7.27 -14.11 8.21
C GLU A 187 -8.20 -13.68 7.08
N ASN A 188 -8.91 -12.57 7.26
CA ASN A 188 -9.94 -12.10 6.34
C ASN A 188 -9.58 -10.82 5.58
N TYR A 189 -8.34 -10.34 5.65
CA TYR A 189 -7.95 -9.11 4.97
C TYR A 189 -8.25 -9.08 3.46
N PRO A 190 -8.05 -10.14 2.67
CA PRO A 190 -8.49 -10.17 1.28
C PRO A 190 -10.01 -9.99 1.14
N ALA A 191 -10.81 -10.55 2.04
CA ALA A 191 -12.26 -10.36 2.04
C ALA A 191 -12.65 -8.92 2.40
N LEU A 192 -11.93 -8.28 3.32
CA LEU A 192 -12.11 -6.85 3.64
C LEU A 192 -11.85 -5.99 2.39
N VAL A 193 -10.77 -6.22 1.66
CA VAL A 193 -10.45 -5.48 0.43
C VAL A 193 -11.54 -5.68 -0.63
N GLN A 194 -12.04 -6.92 -0.80
CA GLN A 194 -13.15 -7.21 -1.70
C GLN A 194 -14.42 -6.47 -1.28
N GLU A 195 -14.70 -6.38 0.01
CA GLU A 195 -15.86 -5.66 0.53
C GLU A 195 -15.71 -4.13 0.33
N ILE A 196 -14.52 -3.56 0.56
CA ILE A 196 -14.21 -2.16 0.23
C ILE A 196 -14.53 -1.90 -1.25
N THR A 197 -14.02 -2.74 -2.14
CA THR A 197 -14.25 -2.63 -3.58
C THR A 197 -15.73 -2.72 -3.94
N ARG A 198 -16.44 -3.66 -3.34
CA ARG A 198 -17.88 -3.88 -3.57
C ARG A 198 -18.70 -2.67 -3.13
N VAL A 199 -18.45 -2.16 -1.91
CA VAL A 199 -19.19 -1.02 -1.34
C VAL A 199 -18.90 0.25 -2.13
N ALA A 200 -17.62 0.57 -2.39
CA ALA A 200 -17.23 1.73 -3.17
C ALA A 200 -17.87 1.73 -4.57
N THR A 201 -17.78 0.59 -5.27
CA THR A 201 -18.36 0.43 -6.61
C THR A 201 -19.88 0.61 -6.60
N ALA A 202 -20.56 0.07 -5.59
CA ALA A 202 -22.01 0.22 -5.43
C ALA A 202 -22.43 1.70 -5.22
N ASN A 203 -21.54 2.50 -4.63
CA ASN A 203 -21.73 3.95 -4.41
C ASN A 203 -21.12 4.82 -5.53
N GLY A 204 -20.85 4.25 -6.69
CA GLY A 204 -20.48 4.98 -7.90
C GLY A 204 -18.98 5.22 -8.07
N PHE A 205 -18.13 4.70 -7.21
CA PHE A 205 -16.68 4.78 -7.39
C PHE A 205 -16.23 3.99 -8.63
N ARG A 206 -15.29 4.57 -9.39
CA ARG A 206 -14.72 3.99 -10.62
C ARG A 206 -13.21 4.19 -10.70
N GLY A 207 -12.61 4.60 -9.60
CA GLY A 207 -11.19 4.93 -9.49
C GLY A 207 -10.31 3.75 -9.11
N GLU A 208 -9.12 4.07 -8.66
CA GLU A 208 -8.08 3.13 -8.23
C GLU A 208 -8.11 2.94 -6.72
N TYR A 209 -7.76 1.73 -6.27
CA TYR A 209 -7.57 1.42 -4.86
C TYR A 209 -6.08 1.47 -4.53
N LEU A 210 -5.74 2.16 -3.42
CA LEU A 210 -4.36 2.39 -3.03
C LEU A 210 -4.16 2.03 -1.55
N VAL A 211 -3.12 1.26 -1.28
CA VAL A 211 -2.54 1.18 0.05
C VAL A 211 -1.25 1.98 0.00
N GLU A 212 -1.21 3.12 0.68
CA GLU A 212 -0.11 4.07 0.54
C GLU A 212 0.86 4.07 1.71
N GLU A 213 0.47 3.44 2.83
CA GLU A 213 1.38 3.23 3.95
C GLU A 213 1.33 1.79 4.44
N MET A 214 2.47 1.11 4.34
CA MET A 214 2.74 -0.16 4.99
C MET A 214 4.11 -0.11 5.63
N LEU A 215 4.22 -0.52 6.88
CA LEU A 215 5.46 -0.45 7.64
C LEU A 215 5.65 -1.70 8.50
N TRP A 216 6.81 -2.32 8.38
CA TRP A 216 7.33 -3.28 9.37
C TRP A 216 8.65 -2.77 9.91
N ARG A 217 8.62 -2.26 11.13
CA ARG A 217 9.82 -1.75 11.80
C ARG A 217 10.79 -2.90 12.04
N THR A 218 12.00 -2.77 11.53
CA THR A 218 13.06 -3.74 11.71
C THR A 218 14.09 -3.22 12.71
N ARG A 219 14.57 -4.10 13.61
CA ARG A 219 15.62 -3.74 14.59
C ARG A 219 16.94 -3.53 13.87
N SER A 220 17.68 -2.50 14.29
CA SER A 220 19.06 -2.32 13.83
C SER A 220 20.05 -3.23 14.55
N GLU A 221 19.84 -3.37 15.84
CA GLU A 221 20.62 -4.19 16.79
C GLU A 221 19.68 -4.46 17.97
N PRO A 222 19.86 -5.52 18.76
CA PRO A 222 19.11 -5.68 20.00
C PRO A 222 19.54 -4.59 20.98
N HIS A 223 18.81 -3.48 20.94
CA HIS A 223 18.98 -2.42 21.93
C HIS A 223 18.11 -2.80 23.14
N GLU A 224 18.71 -2.89 24.32
CA GLU A 224 17.98 -3.25 25.55
C GLU A 224 16.82 -2.29 25.88
N SER A 225 16.84 -1.08 25.31
CA SER A 225 15.80 -0.06 25.51
C SER A 225 14.63 -0.13 24.51
N GLU A 226 14.75 -0.87 23.40
CA GLU A 226 13.68 -1.04 22.43
C GLU A 226 13.49 -2.52 22.09
N PRO A 227 12.72 -3.26 22.92
CA PRO A 227 12.50 -4.70 22.71
C PRO A 227 11.61 -5.02 21.50
N TYR A 228 11.19 -4.00 20.73
CA TYR A 228 10.18 -4.10 19.69
C TYR A 228 10.79 -3.99 18.28
N GLY A 229 10.34 -4.83 17.38
CA GLY A 229 10.71 -4.81 15.96
C GLY A 229 11.01 -6.19 15.41
N PHE A 230 10.92 -6.30 14.11
CA PHE A 230 11.24 -7.52 13.36
C PHE A 230 12.74 -7.60 13.08
N THR A 231 13.23 -8.80 12.84
CA THR A 231 14.55 -8.96 12.23
C THR A 231 14.53 -8.42 10.80
N ASP A 232 15.70 -8.09 10.22
CA ASP A 232 15.79 -7.68 8.82
C ASP A 232 15.23 -8.77 7.88
N VAL A 233 15.36 -10.04 8.24
CA VAL A 233 14.83 -11.16 7.46
C VAL A 233 13.31 -11.22 7.52
N SER A 234 12.72 -11.23 8.72
CA SER A 234 11.27 -11.35 8.88
C SER A 234 10.55 -10.11 8.35
N GLY A 235 11.09 -8.91 8.57
CA GLY A 235 10.55 -7.70 7.97
C GLY A 235 10.56 -7.74 6.44
N ALA A 236 11.65 -8.19 5.83
CA ALA A 236 11.75 -8.35 4.38
C ALA A 236 10.73 -9.35 3.83
N LYS A 237 10.49 -10.45 4.54
CA LYS A 237 9.46 -11.44 4.16
C LYS A 237 8.06 -10.83 4.18
N TYR A 238 7.73 -10.04 5.21
CA TYR A 238 6.43 -9.38 5.32
C TYR A 238 6.21 -8.32 4.25
N TYR A 239 7.22 -7.52 3.91
CA TYR A 239 7.13 -6.63 2.75
C TYR A 239 6.85 -7.41 1.46
N GLY A 240 7.55 -8.53 1.26
CA GLY A 240 7.32 -9.39 0.09
C GLY A 240 5.89 -9.90 0.01
N ARG A 241 5.35 -10.42 1.12
CA ARG A 241 3.96 -10.92 1.19
C ARG A 241 2.95 -9.80 0.91
N ALA A 242 3.10 -8.66 1.60
CA ALA A 242 2.16 -7.55 1.49
C ALA A 242 2.10 -6.99 0.06
N ILE A 243 3.24 -6.80 -0.59
CA ILE A 243 3.28 -6.35 -1.98
C ILE A 243 2.50 -7.32 -2.88
N ILE A 244 2.74 -8.62 -2.75
CA ILE A 244 2.06 -9.63 -3.58
C ILE A 244 0.56 -9.72 -3.28
N ILE A 245 0.16 -9.65 -2.02
CA ILE A 245 -1.26 -9.68 -1.63
C ILE A 245 -2.00 -8.49 -2.26
N HIS A 246 -1.49 -7.28 -2.11
CA HIS A 246 -2.15 -6.09 -2.65
C HIS A 246 -2.20 -6.11 -4.18
N LEU A 247 -1.08 -6.44 -4.84
CA LEU A 247 -1.07 -6.59 -6.30
C LEU A 247 -2.06 -7.66 -6.77
N GLY A 248 -2.16 -8.79 -6.05
CA GLY A 248 -3.12 -9.85 -6.36
C GLY A 248 -4.59 -9.45 -6.17
N LEU A 249 -4.84 -8.44 -5.35
CA LEU A 249 -6.17 -7.85 -5.11
C LEU A 249 -6.45 -6.62 -5.98
N ASP A 250 -5.61 -6.33 -6.96
CA ASP A 250 -5.68 -5.15 -7.84
C ASP A 250 -5.60 -3.83 -7.06
N VAL A 251 -4.76 -3.78 -6.04
CA VAL A 251 -4.51 -2.61 -5.20
C VAL A 251 -3.09 -2.10 -5.44
N THR A 252 -2.97 -0.81 -5.73
CA THR A 252 -1.67 -0.15 -5.84
C THR A 252 -1.00 -0.10 -4.47
N THR A 253 0.25 -0.52 -4.41
CA THR A 253 1.00 -0.68 -3.18
C THR A 253 1.94 0.49 -2.93
N GLY A 254 1.81 1.13 -1.79
CA GLY A 254 2.74 2.11 -1.24
C GLY A 254 3.34 1.63 0.09
N LEU A 255 4.50 2.13 0.41
CA LEU A 255 5.25 1.79 1.61
C LEU A 255 5.53 3.08 2.38
N ALA A 256 5.21 3.07 3.68
CA ALA A 256 5.66 4.11 4.58
C ALA A 256 7.12 3.81 4.93
N VAL A 257 8.01 4.49 4.24
CA VAL A 257 9.43 4.23 4.42
C VAL A 257 10.11 5.50 4.86
N VAL A 258 10.56 5.51 6.09
CA VAL A 258 11.70 6.35 6.45
C VAL A 258 12.92 5.60 5.91
N LEU A 259 13.59 6.16 4.91
CA LEU A 259 14.72 5.50 4.21
C LEU A 259 15.80 4.98 5.18
N GLU A 260 15.91 5.60 6.36
CA GLU A 260 16.81 5.20 7.42
C GLU A 260 16.42 3.92 8.15
N ASP A 261 15.14 3.54 8.11
CA ASP A 261 14.60 2.35 8.77
C ASP A 261 14.56 1.12 7.86
N ILE A 262 14.75 1.31 6.54
CA ILE A 262 14.78 0.17 5.61
C ILE A 262 16.13 -0.53 5.69
N ARG A 263 16.09 -1.74 6.20
CA ARG A 263 17.24 -2.62 6.22
C ARG A 263 17.57 -3.16 4.83
N PRO A 264 18.83 -3.58 4.60
CA PRO A 264 19.30 -3.99 3.28
C PRO A 264 18.46 -5.09 2.64
N ARG A 265 17.94 -6.06 3.40
CA ARG A 265 17.12 -7.16 2.86
C ARG A 265 15.73 -6.68 2.45
N SER A 266 15.08 -5.90 3.30
CA SER A 266 13.78 -5.29 2.98
C SER A 266 13.87 -4.44 1.72
N HIS A 267 14.93 -3.61 1.61
CA HIS A 267 15.20 -2.82 0.41
C HIS A 267 15.43 -3.69 -0.84
N ALA A 268 16.19 -4.79 -0.69
CA ALA A 268 16.46 -5.71 -1.80
C ALA A 268 15.18 -6.40 -2.30
N VAL A 269 14.30 -6.84 -1.38
CA VAL A 269 13.01 -7.45 -1.71
C VAL A 269 12.08 -6.45 -2.40
N ILE A 270 11.94 -5.25 -1.87
CA ILE A 270 11.11 -4.20 -2.47
C ILE A 270 11.57 -3.89 -3.90
N ARG A 271 12.87 -3.67 -4.10
CA ARG A 271 13.47 -3.41 -5.41
C ARG A 271 13.31 -4.60 -6.36
N GLY A 272 13.57 -5.82 -5.88
CA GLY A 272 13.42 -7.04 -6.66
C GLY A 272 11.99 -7.24 -7.16
N LEU A 273 11.02 -7.12 -6.26
CA LEU A 273 9.60 -7.21 -6.62
C LEU A 273 9.16 -6.09 -7.55
N SER A 274 9.60 -4.85 -7.32
CA SER A 274 9.29 -3.73 -8.23
C SER A 274 9.77 -4.00 -9.66
N THR A 275 10.84 -4.79 -9.83
CA THR A 275 11.34 -5.20 -11.14
C THR A 275 10.55 -6.39 -11.71
N VAL A 276 10.40 -7.45 -10.93
CA VAL A 276 9.78 -8.71 -11.39
C VAL A 276 8.28 -8.53 -11.65
N MET A 277 7.60 -7.74 -10.82
CA MET A 277 6.16 -7.48 -10.92
C MET A 277 5.83 -6.24 -11.76
N ALA A 278 6.80 -5.62 -12.43
CA ALA A 278 6.56 -4.45 -13.25
C ALA A 278 5.54 -4.73 -14.36
N GLY A 279 4.42 -4.01 -14.34
CA GLY A 279 3.31 -4.21 -15.28
C GLY A 279 2.53 -5.51 -15.09
N ALA A 280 2.72 -6.22 -13.98
CA ALA A 280 1.90 -7.38 -13.66
C ALA A 280 0.48 -6.96 -13.30
N HIS A 281 -0.48 -7.72 -13.79
CA HIS A 281 -1.90 -7.58 -13.48
C HIS A 281 -2.42 -8.90 -12.91
N PRO A 282 -3.35 -8.86 -11.94
CA PRO A 282 -4.01 -10.06 -11.45
C PRO A 282 -4.59 -10.88 -12.62
N ALA A 283 -4.44 -12.18 -12.52
CA ALA A 283 -4.96 -13.12 -13.50
C ALA A 283 -5.59 -14.32 -12.79
N ALA A 284 -6.41 -15.06 -13.51
CA ALA A 284 -6.93 -16.32 -13.05
C ALA A 284 -6.56 -17.41 -14.05
N PHE A 285 -5.72 -18.35 -13.65
CA PHE A 285 -5.48 -19.58 -14.36
C PHE A 285 -5.43 -20.76 -13.38
N PRO A 286 -5.77 -21.98 -13.82
CA PRO A 286 -5.83 -23.12 -12.92
C PRO A 286 -4.46 -23.43 -12.31
N VAL A 287 -4.41 -23.58 -10.99
CA VAL A 287 -3.24 -23.98 -10.22
C VAL A 287 -3.64 -25.10 -9.28
N GLY A 288 -2.92 -26.23 -9.35
CA GLY A 288 -3.02 -27.30 -8.38
C GLY A 288 -1.77 -27.33 -7.50
N ILE A 289 -1.97 -27.39 -6.19
CA ILE A 289 -0.87 -27.43 -5.23
C ILE A 289 -1.08 -28.66 -4.33
N GLN A 290 -0.05 -29.50 -4.23
CA GLN A 290 0.02 -30.60 -3.29
C GLN A 290 1.24 -30.40 -2.38
N SER A 291 1.00 -30.29 -1.08
CA SER A 291 2.04 -30.09 -0.06
C SER A 291 1.50 -30.57 1.29
N GLU A 292 2.40 -30.86 2.21
CA GLU A 292 2.04 -31.07 3.62
C GLU A 292 1.75 -29.74 4.35
N ALA A 293 2.11 -28.60 3.78
CA ALA A 293 1.79 -27.30 4.33
C ALA A 293 0.26 -27.05 4.25
N ILE A 294 -0.32 -26.60 5.38
CA ILE A 294 -1.77 -26.41 5.51
C ILE A 294 -2.22 -24.97 5.19
N ASN A 295 -1.29 -24.05 5.05
CA ASN A 295 -1.54 -22.60 4.93
C ASN A 295 -0.87 -22.00 3.69
N VAL A 296 -0.86 -22.73 2.58
CA VAL A 296 -0.29 -22.23 1.33
C VAL A 296 -1.15 -21.13 0.77
N LYS A 297 -0.51 -20.00 0.45
CA LYS A 297 -1.11 -18.87 -0.26
C LYS A 297 -0.48 -18.77 -1.65
N HIS A 298 -1.28 -18.34 -2.62
CA HIS A 298 -0.79 -18.05 -3.96
C HIS A 298 -1.62 -16.97 -4.64
N PHE A 299 -0.99 -16.30 -5.60
CA PHE A 299 -1.63 -15.35 -6.51
C PHE A 299 -1.08 -15.51 -7.93
N GLU A 300 -1.94 -15.39 -8.90
CA GLU A 300 -1.63 -15.49 -10.31
C GLU A 300 -1.61 -14.11 -10.97
N PHE A 301 -0.65 -13.91 -11.88
CA PHE A 301 -0.50 -12.67 -12.63
C PHE A 301 -0.16 -12.94 -14.09
N THR A 302 -0.45 -11.95 -14.93
CA THR A 302 0.08 -11.84 -16.29
C THR A 302 0.86 -10.54 -16.41
N VAL A 303 1.90 -10.55 -17.25
CA VAL A 303 2.65 -9.34 -17.62
C VAL A 303 2.43 -9.00 -19.09
N PRO A 304 2.72 -7.75 -19.53
CA PRO A 304 2.48 -7.33 -20.92
C PRO A 304 3.16 -8.18 -21.99
N SER A 305 4.24 -8.87 -21.66
CA SER A 305 4.92 -9.84 -22.55
C SER A 305 4.12 -11.12 -22.80
N GLY A 306 3.01 -11.34 -22.06
CA GLY A 306 2.20 -12.55 -22.12
C GLY A 306 2.72 -13.68 -21.20
N GLU A 307 3.81 -13.47 -20.49
CA GLU A 307 4.30 -14.41 -19.49
C GLU A 307 3.34 -14.48 -18.31
N LYS A 308 3.29 -15.64 -17.67
CA LYS A 308 2.49 -15.87 -16.45
C LYS A 308 3.41 -15.91 -15.23
N LEU A 309 2.96 -15.28 -14.15
CA LEU A 309 3.65 -15.34 -12.87
C LEU A 309 2.73 -16.00 -11.85
N LEU A 310 3.29 -16.90 -11.06
CA LEU A 310 2.64 -17.48 -9.89
C LEU A 310 3.49 -17.17 -8.66
N ALA A 311 2.96 -16.36 -7.77
CA ALA A 311 3.56 -16.16 -6.45
C ALA A 311 3.00 -17.20 -5.48
N ILE A 312 3.87 -17.89 -4.72
CA ILE A 312 3.46 -18.95 -3.80
C ILE A 312 4.31 -18.91 -2.52
N TRP A 313 3.67 -19.09 -1.35
CA TRP A 313 4.35 -19.15 -0.04
C TRP A 313 3.50 -19.86 1.00
N THR A 314 4.09 -20.16 2.16
CA THR A 314 3.35 -20.56 3.38
C THR A 314 3.07 -19.32 4.23
N ASP A 315 1.83 -19.17 4.71
CA ASP A 315 1.42 -18.06 5.55
C ASP A 315 1.68 -18.33 7.05
N GLY A 316 1.47 -17.34 7.91
CA GLY A 316 1.74 -17.39 9.34
C GLY A 316 2.94 -16.53 9.74
N ALA A 317 3.38 -16.62 11.00
CA ALA A 317 4.53 -15.87 11.47
C ALA A 317 5.80 -16.20 10.69
N ALA A 318 6.51 -15.16 10.21
CA ALA A 318 7.77 -15.35 9.53
C ALA A 318 8.88 -15.70 10.52
N VAL A 319 9.72 -16.65 10.18
CA VAL A 319 10.89 -17.06 10.97
C VAL A 319 12.17 -16.86 10.16
N ASP A 320 13.27 -16.50 10.82
CA ASP A 320 14.50 -16.18 10.09
C ASP A 320 15.04 -17.38 9.29
N ASP A 321 15.02 -18.56 9.89
CA ASP A 321 15.55 -19.80 9.32
C ASP A 321 14.42 -20.77 8.93
N ASP A 322 13.55 -20.35 8.01
CA ASP A 322 12.48 -21.20 7.49
C ASP A 322 13.05 -22.40 6.72
N PRO A 323 12.72 -23.64 7.13
CA PRO A 323 13.29 -24.85 6.52
C PRO A 323 12.76 -25.13 5.11
N ALA A 324 11.69 -24.47 4.72
CA ALA A 324 10.85 -24.76 3.55
C ALA A 324 10.09 -26.09 3.66
N ILE A 325 9.03 -26.19 2.90
CA ILE A 325 8.20 -27.39 2.76
C ILE A 325 8.10 -27.75 1.28
N GLU A 326 8.24 -29.02 0.97
CA GLU A 326 8.14 -29.49 -0.41
C GLU A 326 6.70 -29.40 -0.93
N ALA A 327 6.58 -29.00 -2.19
CA ALA A 327 5.32 -28.95 -2.90
C ALA A 327 5.47 -29.48 -4.33
N THR A 328 4.35 -30.00 -4.85
CA THR A 328 4.15 -30.21 -6.27
C THR A 328 3.14 -29.21 -6.78
N VAL A 329 3.55 -28.44 -7.78
CA VAL A 329 2.68 -27.44 -8.44
C VAL A 329 2.31 -27.96 -9.82
N THR A 330 1.01 -27.96 -10.12
CA THR A 330 0.46 -28.30 -11.42
C THR A 330 -0.20 -27.07 -12.04
N LEU A 331 0.12 -26.80 -13.31
CA LEU A 331 -0.41 -25.71 -14.10
C LEU A 331 -1.18 -26.27 -15.31
N PRO A 332 -2.46 -26.62 -15.16
CA PRO A 332 -3.25 -27.18 -16.23
C PRO A 332 -3.35 -26.23 -17.44
N GLY A 333 -3.34 -26.79 -18.64
CA GLY A 333 -3.44 -26.00 -19.89
C GLY A 333 -2.18 -25.28 -20.31
N LEU A 334 -1.08 -25.35 -19.55
CA LEU A 334 0.23 -24.90 -19.96
C LEU A 334 1.03 -26.07 -20.57
N ALA A 335 0.90 -26.22 -21.87
CA ALA A 335 1.44 -27.35 -22.62
C ALA A 335 2.90 -27.15 -23.07
N SER A 336 3.48 -25.99 -22.83
CA SER A 336 4.86 -25.64 -23.21
C SER A 336 5.34 -24.44 -22.39
N GLY A 337 6.64 -24.24 -22.36
CA GLY A 337 7.25 -23.09 -21.70
C GLY A 337 8.41 -23.49 -20.78
N ARG A 338 9.16 -22.48 -20.40
CA ARG A 338 10.26 -22.59 -19.42
C ARG A 338 9.82 -21.99 -18.10
N VAL A 339 10.11 -22.68 -17.01
CA VAL A 339 9.82 -22.17 -15.65
C VAL A 339 11.10 -21.68 -15.01
N THR A 340 11.07 -20.44 -14.55
CA THR A 340 12.13 -19.85 -13.72
C THR A 340 11.55 -19.53 -12.34
N GLY A 341 12.18 -20.00 -11.29
CA GLY A 341 11.89 -19.65 -9.91
C GLY A 341 12.70 -18.43 -9.50
N ILE A 342 12.06 -17.43 -8.91
CA ILE A 342 12.69 -16.20 -8.44
C ILE A 342 12.52 -16.14 -6.92
N ASP A 343 13.62 -16.31 -6.20
CA ASP A 343 13.68 -16.12 -4.75
C ASP A 343 13.79 -14.63 -4.44
N VAL A 344 12.69 -14.01 -4.03
CA VAL A 344 12.62 -12.56 -3.81
C VAL A 344 13.49 -12.09 -2.65
N LEU A 345 13.71 -12.94 -1.64
CA LEU A 345 14.52 -12.59 -0.47
C LEU A 345 16.02 -12.59 -0.78
N ARG A 346 16.46 -13.48 -1.67
CA ARG A 346 17.88 -13.63 -2.05
C ARG A 346 18.21 -12.97 -3.37
N GLY A 347 17.20 -12.57 -4.14
CA GLY A 347 17.39 -11.99 -5.48
C GLY A 347 17.98 -12.99 -6.48
N GLN A 348 17.68 -14.27 -6.32
CA GLN A 348 18.24 -15.34 -7.15
C GLN A 348 17.20 -15.88 -8.10
N GLU A 349 17.61 -16.08 -9.35
CA GLU A 349 16.81 -16.77 -10.36
C GLU A 349 17.40 -18.16 -10.61
N GLN A 350 16.52 -19.14 -10.66
CA GLN A 350 16.89 -20.52 -10.93
C GLN A 350 15.91 -21.16 -11.89
N GLN A 351 16.43 -21.87 -12.88
CA GLN A 351 15.61 -22.74 -13.72
C GLN A 351 15.01 -23.85 -12.86
N VAL A 352 13.69 -23.99 -12.89
CA VAL A 352 12.96 -25.01 -12.15
C VAL A 352 12.71 -26.20 -13.08
N ASN A 353 12.98 -27.42 -12.59
CA ASN A 353 12.66 -28.62 -13.34
C ASN A 353 11.14 -28.82 -13.43
N SER A 354 10.65 -28.82 -14.66
CA SER A 354 9.24 -29.05 -14.95
C SER A 354 9.10 -30.15 -16.00
N SER A 355 7.97 -30.83 -15.96
CA SER A 355 7.61 -31.87 -16.94
C SER A 355 6.20 -31.63 -17.46
N LEU A 356 5.93 -32.03 -18.69
CA LEU A 356 4.58 -32.02 -19.25
C LEU A 356 3.90 -33.35 -18.98
N GLN A 357 2.71 -33.30 -18.42
CA GLN A 357 1.89 -34.47 -18.16
C GLN A 357 0.41 -34.09 -18.26
N ASP A 358 -0.40 -34.91 -18.91
CA ASP A 358 -1.87 -34.79 -19.00
C ASP A 358 -2.35 -33.39 -19.48
N GLY A 359 -1.61 -32.77 -20.40
CA GLY A 359 -1.95 -31.47 -20.98
C GLY A 359 -1.64 -30.28 -20.05
N GLY A 360 -0.85 -30.48 -19.02
CA GLY A 360 -0.40 -29.44 -18.10
C GLY A 360 1.08 -29.55 -17.76
N MET A 361 1.61 -28.52 -17.14
CA MET A 361 2.97 -28.48 -16.63
C MET A 361 2.98 -28.88 -15.15
N ILE A 362 3.88 -29.76 -14.77
CA ILE A 362 4.07 -30.22 -13.38
C ILE A 362 5.48 -29.87 -12.91
N ILE A 363 5.55 -29.25 -11.76
CA ILE A 363 6.77 -28.87 -11.04
C ILE A 363 6.80 -29.68 -9.75
N ARG A 364 7.76 -30.56 -9.60
CA ARG A 364 7.92 -31.41 -8.40
C ARG A 364 9.11 -30.98 -7.58
N GLY A 365 9.02 -31.23 -6.27
CA GLY A 365 10.11 -30.92 -5.34
C GLY A 365 10.37 -29.42 -5.18
N LEU A 366 9.32 -28.59 -5.43
CA LEU A 366 9.41 -27.16 -5.22
C LEU A 366 9.46 -26.88 -3.70
N LEU A 367 10.48 -26.18 -3.25
CA LEU A 367 10.60 -25.78 -1.86
C LEU A 367 9.89 -24.43 -1.65
N ILE A 368 8.68 -24.49 -1.10
CA ILE A 368 7.94 -23.28 -0.70
C ILE A 368 8.33 -22.87 0.71
N ARG A 369 8.40 -21.56 0.92
CA ARG A 369 8.85 -20.94 2.16
C ARG A 369 7.80 -19.97 2.70
N ASP A 370 8.06 -19.43 3.86
CA ASP A 370 7.25 -18.41 4.50
C ASP A 370 7.39 -16.99 3.86
N TYR A 371 7.80 -16.91 2.59
CA TYR A 371 7.84 -15.69 1.78
C TYR A 371 7.63 -16.05 0.30
N PRO A 372 7.16 -15.10 -0.52
CA PRO A 372 6.82 -15.38 -1.91
C PRO A 372 8.01 -15.89 -2.73
N LEU A 373 7.83 -17.06 -3.33
CA LEU A 373 8.61 -17.54 -4.47
C LEU A 373 7.81 -17.21 -5.72
N ILE A 374 8.41 -16.54 -6.69
CA ILE A 374 7.74 -16.23 -7.97
C ILE A 374 8.15 -17.25 -9.01
N LEU A 375 7.19 -18.02 -9.49
CA LEU A 375 7.37 -18.88 -10.66
C LEU A 375 6.99 -18.10 -11.92
N LYS A 376 7.97 -17.83 -12.77
CA LYS A 376 7.78 -17.17 -14.04
C LYS A 376 7.72 -18.24 -15.15
N VAL A 377 6.60 -18.30 -15.85
CA VAL A 377 6.38 -19.20 -16.99
C VAL A 377 6.45 -18.38 -18.25
N SER A 378 7.54 -18.56 -18.99
CA SER A 378 7.75 -17.91 -20.28
C SER A 378 7.12 -18.73 -21.38
N ASN A 379 6.58 -18.06 -22.39
CA ASN A 379 6.16 -18.71 -23.62
C ASN A 379 7.38 -19.36 -24.31
N PRO A 380 7.18 -20.44 -25.08
CA PRO A 380 8.26 -21.11 -25.79
C PRO A 380 8.98 -20.25 -26.81
#